data_92c367bd289f511cb34d6ec19d90a240
#
_entry.id   92c367bd289f511cb34d6ec19d90a240
#
_cell.length_a   1.000
_cell.length_b   1.000
_cell.length_c   1.000
_cell.angle_alpha   90.00
_cell.angle_beta   90.00
_cell.angle_gamma   90.00
#
_symmetry.space_group_name_H-M   'P 1'
#
loop_
_entity.id
_entity.type
_entity.pdbx_description
1 polymer ?
#
loop_
_entity_poly.entity_id
_entity_poly.type
_entity_poly.pdbx_seq_one_letter_code
_entity_poly.pdbx_strand_id
1 'polypeptide(L)'
;KVPDNEPGLFDELFKEAMDEKAAKIEAMAKEIEADTRKRRERAKRTPSRPSSYRYAGLEERTTVMMPEGVAAGECDIIGKDVSRILHREPAKVWVEIIERPVLRMKSDKDSPNPRIYQAKAPHAVIGGNHVGADMLAQIVIDKYRYHLPEYRQVRQYADLGLKLPTSTLNGWVHAVASRLEPVYEALRNDVRNSDYLQIDEVPWRIADSPGKSRKGYAWQFLDNRPQSHGLYFLYMNGSRAGTVPRAELRDFRGAIQTDGYGVYDYFELLDNVTLLGCMAHVRRKFTDAQASHPELAARAVKWLDLLYDLEANLKAKGATYEEIAAERQAKALPIMDAIEKWMESEHTKCTPSDPMGKALDYAYKLWPRLRRYALDGRYHIDNNSVERNQRPSVMGRKNYLFSKSDSGAVDNAIFYSLIESCEIVGVNPLQWLTHVLQSLHDDTTAEQITQMLPYNYRKTRE
;
A
#
# COMPACT_ATOMS: atom_id res chain seq x y z
N LYS A 1 33.75 -58.40 -16.22
CA LYS A 1 33.64 -58.24 -14.77
C LYS A 1 34.25 -56.88 -14.44
N VAL A 2 33.40 -55.90 -14.14
CA VAL A 2 33.78 -54.61 -13.55
C VAL A 2 33.88 -54.85 -12.05
N PRO A 3 34.93 -54.38 -11.35
CA PRO A 3 35.02 -54.56 -9.91
C PRO A 3 33.91 -53.74 -9.22
N ASP A 4 33.32 -54.32 -8.19
CA ASP A 4 32.41 -53.66 -7.27
C ASP A 4 33.12 -52.44 -6.67
N ASN A 5 32.55 -51.29 -6.83
CA ASN A 5 32.98 -50.03 -6.25
C ASN A 5 32.54 -50.05 -4.77
N GLU A 6 33.44 -50.40 -3.85
CA GLU A 6 33.28 -50.01 -2.46
C GLU A 6 33.28 -48.49 -2.39
N PRO A 7 32.36 -47.85 -1.64
CA PRO A 7 32.36 -46.40 -1.50
C PRO A 7 33.71 -45.94 -0.97
N GLY A 8 34.37 -45.07 -1.70
CA GLY A 8 35.68 -44.56 -1.32
C GLY A 8 35.56 -43.71 -0.05
N LEU A 9 36.68 -43.66 0.72
CA LEU A 9 36.81 -42.84 1.93
C LEU A 9 36.29 -41.40 1.76
N PHE A 10 36.37 -40.88 0.54
CA PHE A 10 35.80 -39.58 0.17
C PHE A 10 34.27 -39.56 0.16
N ASP A 11 33.61 -40.64 -0.25
CA ASP A 11 32.16 -40.75 -0.29
C ASP A 11 31.58 -40.87 1.12
N GLU A 12 32.25 -41.54 2.04
CA GLU A 12 31.89 -41.64 3.46
C GLU A 12 32.08 -40.30 4.18
N LEU A 13 33.20 -39.61 4.00
CA LEU A 13 33.46 -38.29 4.56
C LEU A 13 32.48 -37.22 4.02
N PHE A 14 32.14 -37.34 2.75
CA PHE A 14 31.13 -36.42 2.15
C PHE A 14 29.72 -36.68 2.70
N LYS A 15 29.39 -37.95 2.94
CA LYS A 15 28.12 -38.35 3.55
C LYS A 15 28.03 -37.91 5.01
N GLU A 16 29.06 -38.11 5.83
CA GLU A 16 29.14 -37.62 7.21
C GLU A 16 29.06 -36.11 7.29
N ALA A 17 29.77 -35.37 6.42
CA ALA A 17 29.68 -33.89 6.36
C ALA A 17 28.30 -33.39 5.91
N MET A 18 27.58 -34.14 5.08
CA MET A 18 26.19 -33.84 4.70
C MET A 18 25.21 -34.13 5.82
N ASP A 19 25.41 -35.23 6.57
CA ASP A 19 24.58 -35.62 7.71
C ASP A 19 24.76 -34.62 8.87
N GLU A 20 25.97 -34.13 9.14
CA GLU A 20 26.23 -33.08 10.14
C GLU A 20 25.55 -31.75 9.77
N LYS A 21 25.58 -31.36 8.49
CA LYS A 21 24.87 -30.18 8.01
C LYS A 21 23.37 -30.37 8.10
N ALA A 22 22.84 -31.53 7.75
CA ALA A 22 21.42 -31.86 7.87
C ALA A 22 20.96 -31.81 9.33
N ALA A 23 21.76 -32.35 10.28
CA ALA A 23 21.45 -32.26 11.70
C ALA A 23 21.44 -30.82 12.24
N LYS A 24 22.37 -29.96 11.78
CA LYS A 24 22.38 -28.53 12.13
C LYS A 24 21.15 -27.80 11.59
N ILE A 25 20.75 -28.06 10.35
CA ILE A 25 19.54 -27.47 9.73
C ILE A 25 18.28 -27.95 10.45
N GLU A 26 18.22 -29.25 10.81
CA GLU A 26 17.07 -29.77 11.58
C GLU A 26 17.01 -29.14 13.00
N ALA A 27 18.12 -28.91 13.65
CA ALA A 27 18.18 -28.20 14.93
C ALA A 27 17.70 -26.76 14.82
N MET A 28 18.12 -26.03 13.77
CA MET A 28 17.66 -24.67 13.46
C MET A 28 16.15 -24.64 13.18
N ALA A 29 15.63 -25.59 12.41
CA ALA A 29 14.21 -25.72 12.14
C ALA A 29 13.39 -25.93 13.42
N LYS A 30 13.85 -26.83 14.30
CA LYS A 30 13.21 -27.08 15.61
C LYS A 30 13.18 -25.83 16.50
N GLU A 31 14.25 -25.02 16.50
CA GLU A 31 14.31 -23.77 17.25
C GLU A 31 13.27 -22.75 16.70
N ILE A 32 13.22 -22.57 15.38
CA ILE A 32 12.26 -21.67 14.71
C ILE A 32 10.82 -22.12 14.99
N GLU A 33 10.53 -23.42 14.92
CA GLU A 33 9.21 -23.99 15.22
C GLU A 33 8.83 -23.77 16.69
N ALA A 34 9.77 -23.93 17.63
CA ALA A 34 9.54 -23.68 19.05
C ALA A 34 9.21 -22.21 19.35
N ASP A 35 9.94 -21.28 18.76
CA ASP A 35 9.68 -19.85 18.90
C ASP A 35 8.33 -19.46 18.25
N THR A 36 7.98 -20.03 17.12
CA THR A 36 6.68 -19.86 16.46
C THR A 36 5.55 -20.35 17.35
N ARG A 37 5.71 -21.50 18.02
CA ARG A 37 4.71 -22.01 18.99
C ARG A 37 4.52 -21.04 20.15
N LYS A 38 5.61 -20.55 20.76
CA LYS A 38 5.56 -19.55 21.85
C LYS A 38 4.84 -18.25 21.40
N ARG A 39 5.14 -17.76 20.19
CA ARG A 39 4.47 -16.58 19.60
C ARG A 39 2.96 -16.79 19.46
N ARG A 40 2.55 -17.94 18.91
CA ARG A 40 1.11 -18.29 18.73
C ARG A 40 0.39 -18.44 20.07
N GLU A 41 1.03 -19.01 21.09
CA GLU A 41 0.47 -19.13 22.44
C GLU A 41 0.32 -17.76 23.12
N ARG A 42 1.31 -16.85 22.99
CA ARG A 42 1.19 -15.46 23.49
C ARG A 42 0.01 -14.74 22.83
N ALA A 43 -0.15 -14.84 21.49
CA ALA A 43 -1.26 -14.23 20.77
C ALA A 43 -2.63 -14.72 21.24
N LYS A 44 -2.76 -16.02 21.62
CA LYS A 44 -4.00 -16.59 22.20
C LYS A 44 -4.30 -16.08 23.60
N ARG A 45 -3.28 -15.71 24.38
CA ARG A 45 -3.42 -15.22 25.76
C ARG A 45 -3.67 -13.72 25.88
N THR A 46 -3.54 -12.96 24.77
CA THR A 46 -3.83 -11.52 24.77
C THR A 46 -5.34 -11.34 24.95
N PRO A 47 -5.82 -10.72 26.05
CA PRO A 47 -7.24 -10.54 26.27
C PRO A 47 -7.83 -9.68 25.15
N SER A 48 -9.07 -9.99 24.74
CA SER A 48 -9.82 -9.12 23.84
C SER A 48 -9.94 -7.74 24.49
N ARG A 49 -9.66 -6.67 23.72
CA ARG A 49 -9.81 -5.30 24.22
C ARG A 49 -11.23 -5.09 24.76
N PRO A 50 -11.41 -4.43 25.91
CA PRO A 50 -12.74 -4.14 26.45
C PRO A 50 -13.63 -3.45 25.42
N SER A 51 -14.95 -3.68 25.48
CA SER A 51 -15.90 -3.09 24.52
C SER A 51 -15.88 -1.56 24.49
N SER A 52 -15.49 -0.91 25.60
CA SER A 52 -15.29 0.54 25.71
C SER A 52 -14.24 1.09 24.71
N TYR A 53 -13.27 0.30 24.27
CA TYR A 53 -12.30 0.69 23.25
C TYR A 53 -12.89 0.82 21.85
N ARG A 54 -14.06 0.25 21.59
CA ARG A 54 -14.71 0.33 20.26
C ARG A 54 -15.20 1.73 19.92
N TYR A 55 -15.42 2.57 20.91
CA TYR A 55 -15.96 3.93 20.76
C TYR A 55 -14.93 5.01 21.09
N ALA A 56 -13.68 4.64 21.33
CA ALA A 56 -12.63 5.59 21.62
C ALA A 56 -12.47 6.61 20.48
N GLY A 57 -12.51 7.89 20.79
CA GLY A 57 -12.39 8.98 19.84
C GLY A 57 -13.71 9.44 19.20
N LEU A 58 -14.86 8.85 19.57
CA LEU A 58 -16.17 9.37 19.19
C LEU A 58 -16.65 10.40 20.22
N GLU A 59 -17.42 11.40 19.77
CA GLU A 59 -18.11 12.34 20.63
C GLU A 59 -19.13 11.58 21.50
N GLU A 60 -19.10 11.78 22.82
CA GLU A 60 -20.09 11.22 23.74
C GLU A 60 -21.11 12.29 24.14
N ARG A 61 -22.38 12.05 23.84
CA ARG A 61 -23.51 12.87 24.26
C ARG A 61 -24.29 12.12 25.33
N THR A 62 -24.37 12.68 26.56
CA THR A 62 -25.05 12.03 27.67
C THR A 62 -26.49 12.56 27.82
N THR A 63 -27.44 11.65 27.86
CA THR A 63 -28.85 11.95 28.20
C THR A 63 -29.18 11.25 29.51
N VAL A 64 -29.70 11.97 30.47
CA VAL A 64 -30.16 11.40 31.74
C VAL A 64 -31.66 11.14 31.60
N MET A 65 -32.05 9.87 31.76
CA MET A 65 -33.46 9.47 31.76
C MET A 65 -33.91 9.27 33.22
N MET A 66 -34.85 10.09 33.66
CA MET A 66 -35.47 9.93 34.98
C MET A 66 -36.70 9.04 34.88
N PRO A 67 -37.01 8.22 35.91
CA PRO A 67 -38.23 7.43 35.96
C PRO A 67 -39.49 8.33 35.92
N GLU A 68 -40.50 7.86 35.19
CA GLU A 68 -41.80 8.55 35.19
C GLU A 68 -42.45 8.54 36.57
N GLY A 69 -43.06 9.65 36.98
CA GLY A 69 -43.79 9.76 38.25
C GLY A 69 -42.95 10.08 39.48
N VAL A 70 -41.63 10.34 39.31
CA VAL A 70 -40.71 10.74 40.39
C VAL A 70 -40.27 12.17 40.20
N ALA A 71 -40.55 13.06 41.17
CA ALA A 71 -40.10 14.45 41.08
C ALA A 71 -38.63 14.57 41.46
N ALA A 72 -37.89 15.43 40.70
CA ALA A 72 -36.51 15.74 41.01
C ALA A 72 -36.40 16.34 42.43
N GLY A 73 -35.68 15.69 43.31
CA GLY A 73 -35.50 16.10 44.71
C GLY A 73 -36.24 15.27 45.76
N GLU A 74 -37.13 14.35 45.33
CA GLU A 74 -37.80 13.41 46.27
C GLU A 74 -36.98 12.13 46.52
N CYS A 75 -35.97 11.86 45.71
CA CYS A 75 -35.17 10.66 45.84
C CYS A 75 -33.66 10.93 45.65
N ASP A 76 -32.84 10.17 46.36
CA ASP A 76 -31.40 10.17 46.20
C ASP A 76 -30.98 9.19 45.09
N ILE A 77 -29.99 9.57 44.28
CA ILE A 77 -29.40 8.70 43.26
C ILE A 77 -28.40 7.76 43.94
N ILE A 78 -28.77 6.50 44.13
CA ILE A 78 -27.92 5.47 44.79
C ILE A 78 -27.07 4.66 43.81
N GLY A 79 -27.30 4.82 42.49
CA GLY A 79 -26.55 4.16 41.42
C GLY A 79 -27.05 4.59 40.04
N LYS A 80 -26.33 4.16 38.99
CA LYS A 80 -26.73 4.37 37.60
C LYS A 80 -26.33 3.22 36.73
N ASP A 81 -27.19 2.80 35.82
CA ASP A 81 -26.88 1.95 34.72
C ASP A 81 -26.54 2.81 33.47
N VAL A 82 -25.59 2.37 32.67
CA VAL A 82 -25.14 3.11 31.47
C VAL A 82 -25.31 2.23 30.24
N SER A 83 -26.25 2.63 29.39
CA SER A 83 -26.39 2.06 28.05
C SER A 83 -25.66 2.93 27.03
N ARG A 84 -24.85 2.33 26.15
CA ARG A 84 -24.16 3.03 25.08
C ARG A 84 -24.81 2.67 23.76
N ILE A 85 -25.40 3.64 23.10
CA ILE A 85 -26.09 3.50 21.81
C ILE A 85 -25.32 4.30 20.77
N LEU A 86 -24.91 3.62 19.69
CA LEU A 86 -24.21 4.28 18.59
C LEU A 86 -25.23 4.94 17.65
N HIS A 87 -25.10 6.25 17.45
CA HIS A 87 -25.91 7.02 16.54
C HIS A 87 -25.09 7.50 15.35
N ARG A 88 -25.75 7.83 14.24
CA ARG A 88 -25.18 8.46 13.04
C ARG A 88 -26.08 9.62 12.62
N GLU A 89 -25.50 10.80 12.43
CA GLU A 89 -26.18 11.90 11.75
C GLU A 89 -26.05 11.71 10.21
N PRO A 90 -27.12 11.97 9.43
CA PRO A 90 -27.03 11.98 8.00
C PRO A 90 -26.07 13.07 7.50
N ALA A 91 -25.45 12.83 6.35
CA ALA A 91 -24.65 13.85 5.67
C ALA A 91 -25.56 15.05 5.29
N LYS A 92 -24.99 16.26 5.31
CA LYS A 92 -25.67 17.51 4.92
C LYS A 92 -24.88 18.17 3.80
N VAL A 93 -25.60 18.78 2.87
CA VAL A 93 -25.05 19.67 1.85
C VAL A 93 -25.73 21.02 2.01
N TRP A 94 -24.95 22.09 2.01
CA TRP A 94 -25.48 23.46 2.15
C TRP A 94 -24.72 24.41 1.23
N VAL A 95 -25.31 25.58 1.01
CA VAL A 95 -24.68 26.67 0.26
C VAL A 95 -24.27 27.76 1.24
N GLU A 96 -22.99 28.11 1.26
CA GLU A 96 -22.49 29.29 1.96
C GLU A 96 -22.65 30.50 1.06
N ILE A 97 -23.32 31.57 1.57
CA ILE A 97 -23.47 32.82 0.87
C ILE A 97 -22.48 33.82 1.45
N ILE A 98 -21.49 34.21 0.64
CA ILE A 98 -20.45 35.16 1.03
C ILE A 98 -20.72 36.50 0.37
N GLU A 99 -21.23 37.45 1.15
CA GLU A 99 -21.48 38.82 0.72
C GLU A 99 -20.22 39.66 0.88
N ARG A 100 -19.84 40.38 -0.16
CA ARG A 100 -18.64 41.27 -0.16
C ARG A 100 -19.10 42.67 -0.54
N PRO A 101 -19.47 43.54 0.44
CA PRO A 101 -19.89 44.88 0.18
C PRO A 101 -18.84 45.69 -0.58
N VAL A 102 -19.29 46.49 -1.54
CA VAL A 102 -18.47 47.50 -2.19
C VAL A 102 -18.62 48.78 -1.40
N LEU A 103 -17.54 49.27 -0.82
CA LEU A 103 -17.54 50.42 0.08
C LEU A 103 -16.94 51.64 -0.63
N ARG A 104 -17.57 52.79 -0.44
CA ARG A 104 -17.03 54.09 -0.81
C ARG A 104 -16.86 54.95 0.44
N MET A 105 -15.72 55.66 0.52
CA MET A 105 -15.53 56.61 1.61
C MET A 105 -16.56 57.70 1.61
N LYS A 106 -17.14 58.00 2.77
CA LYS A 106 -18.15 59.08 2.89
C LYS A 106 -17.59 60.45 2.49
N SER A 107 -16.30 60.68 2.71
CA SER A 107 -15.59 61.89 2.28
C SER A 107 -15.47 62.05 0.77
N ASP A 108 -15.63 60.95 0.03
CA ASP A 108 -15.47 60.92 -1.43
C ASP A 108 -16.83 60.91 -2.15
N LYS A 109 -17.93 61.25 -1.45
CA LYS A 109 -19.31 61.16 -1.99
C LYS A 109 -19.49 61.94 -3.28
N ASP A 110 -18.91 63.14 -3.35
CA ASP A 110 -19.04 64.04 -4.48
C ASP A 110 -17.76 64.11 -5.34
N SER A 111 -16.79 63.21 -5.09
CA SER A 111 -15.58 63.10 -5.87
C SER A 111 -15.83 62.49 -7.25
N PRO A 112 -15.24 63.05 -8.34
CA PRO A 112 -15.31 62.42 -9.67
C PRO A 112 -14.57 61.08 -9.72
N ASN A 113 -13.63 60.84 -8.79
CA ASN A 113 -12.90 59.58 -8.67
C ASN A 113 -12.90 59.07 -7.21
N PRO A 114 -14.02 58.49 -6.74
CA PRO A 114 -14.17 58.04 -5.38
C PRO A 114 -13.28 56.80 -5.14
N ARG A 115 -12.69 56.69 -3.95
CA ARG A 115 -11.97 55.51 -3.51
C ARG A 115 -12.98 54.39 -3.19
N ILE A 116 -12.83 53.29 -3.89
CA ILE A 116 -13.66 52.10 -3.74
C ILE A 116 -12.89 51.02 -3.06
N TYR A 117 -13.48 50.35 -2.08
CA TYR A 117 -12.91 49.23 -1.32
C TYR A 117 -13.84 48.03 -1.41
N GLN A 118 -13.25 46.87 -1.67
CA GLN A 118 -13.96 45.59 -1.65
C GLN A 118 -13.04 44.49 -1.17
N ALA A 119 -13.54 43.57 -0.36
CA ALA A 119 -12.79 42.41 0.04
C ALA A 119 -12.44 41.53 -1.19
N LYS A 120 -11.27 40.90 -1.18
CA LYS A 120 -10.88 39.93 -2.23
C LYS A 120 -11.89 38.78 -2.29
N ALA A 121 -12.11 38.24 -3.48
CA ALA A 121 -12.92 37.03 -3.63
C ALA A 121 -12.29 35.85 -2.90
N PRO A 122 -13.08 34.92 -2.33
CA PRO A 122 -12.55 33.65 -1.83
C PRO A 122 -11.77 32.93 -2.93
N HIS A 123 -10.71 32.25 -2.54
CA HIS A 123 -9.96 31.43 -3.48
C HIS A 123 -10.82 30.25 -3.96
N ALA A 124 -10.92 30.09 -5.28
CA ALA A 124 -11.57 28.92 -5.87
C ALA A 124 -10.58 27.75 -5.91
N VAL A 125 -10.92 26.64 -5.29
CA VAL A 125 -10.09 25.43 -5.25
C VAL A 125 -9.80 24.89 -6.67
N ILE A 126 -10.84 24.92 -7.52
CA ILE A 126 -10.74 24.57 -8.95
C ILE A 126 -11.28 25.76 -9.77
N GLY A 127 -10.60 26.09 -10.87
CA GLY A 127 -10.88 27.27 -11.65
C GLY A 127 -12.35 27.40 -12.09
N GLY A 128 -12.93 28.57 -11.89
CA GLY A 128 -14.30 28.91 -12.33
C GLY A 128 -15.45 28.26 -11.55
N ASN A 129 -15.18 27.53 -10.46
CA ASN A 129 -16.19 26.86 -9.66
C ASN A 129 -16.16 27.30 -8.20
N HIS A 130 -17.34 27.43 -7.61
CA HIS A 130 -17.52 27.74 -6.18
C HIS A 130 -17.92 26.48 -5.40
N VAL A 131 -17.08 25.44 -5.46
CA VAL A 131 -17.27 24.20 -4.71
C VAL A 131 -16.23 24.15 -3.59
N GLY A 132 -16.68 23.88 -2.37
CA GLY A 132 -15.81 23.81 -1.20
C GLY A 132 -14.79 22.66 -1.32
N ALA A 133 -13.62 22.86 -0.69
CA ALA A 133 -12.56 21.85 -0.64
C ALA A 133 -13.03 20.54 0.02
N ASP A 134 -13.88 20.65 1.04
CA ASP A 134 -14.50 19.53 1.75
C ASP A 134 -15.39 18.68 0.83
N MET A 135 -16.23 19.33 0.02
CA MET A 135 -17.10 18.67 -0.95
C MET A 135 -16.26 17.96 -2.03
N LEU A 136 -15.24 18.62 -2.59
CA LEU A 136 -14.34 18.04 -3.58
C LEU A 136 -13.55 16.86 -3.02
N ALA A 137 -13.01 17.00 -1.80
CA ALA A 137 -12.31 15.94 -1.12
C ALA A 137 -13.22 14.73 -0.87
N GLN A 138 -14.47 14.95 -0.41
CA GLN A 138 -15.43 13.86 -0.18
C GLN A 138 -15.73 13.09 -1.46
N ILE A 139 -15.96 13.77 -2.59
CA ILE A 139 -16.21 13.14 -3.90
C ILE A 139 -15.05 12.21 -4.31
N VAL A 140 -13.82 12.68 -4.14
CA VAL A 140 -12.62 11.90 -4.45
C VAL A 140 -12.48 10.69 -3.54
N ILE A 141 -12.65 10.88 -2.23
CA ILE A 141 -12.56 9.81 -1.24
C ILE A 141 -13.64 8.75 -1.46
N ASP A 142 -14.87 9.17 -1.74
CA ASP A 142 -15.97 8.24 -2.04
C ASP A 142 -15.64 7.37 -3.26
N LYS A 143 -15.02 7.94 -4.29
CA LYS A 143 -14.63 7.18 -5.48
C LYS A 143 -13.44 6.26 -5.26
N TYR A 144 -12.35 6.77 -4.71
CA TYR A 144 -11.06 6.06 -4.71
C TYR A 144 -10.81 5.22 -3.46
N ARG A 145 -11.35 5.62 -2.31
CA ARG A 145 -11.23 4.87 -1.05
C ARG A 145 -12.42 3.93 -0.82
N TYR A 146 -13.65 4.45 -1.03
CA TYR A 146 -14.88 3.69 -0.81
C TYR A 146 -15.42 3.03 -2.07
N HIS A 147 -14.75 3.24 -3.22
CA HIS A 147 -15.06 2.64 -4.52
C HIS A 147 -16.49 2.93 -5.00
N LEU A 148 -17.04 4.09 -4.62
CA LEU A 148 -18.37 4.52 -5.00
C LEU A 148 -18.33 5.23 -6.36
N PRO A 149 -18.88 4.65 -7.44
CA PRO A 149 -18.86 5.27 -8.75
C PRO A 149 -19.61 6.61 -8.77
N GLU A 150 -19.17 7.54 -9.61
CA GLU A 150 -19.72 8.90 -9.72
C GLU A 150 -21.24 8.92 -9.92
N TYR A 151 -21.81 8.01 -10.73
CA TYR A 151 -23.25 7.93 -10.94
C TYR A 151 -24.05 7.55 -9.67
N ARG A 152 -23.44 6.82 -8.73
CA ARG A 152 -24.04 6.53 -7.41
C ARG A 152 -23.94 7.72 -6.49
N GLN A 153 -22.81 8.43 -6.51
CA GLN A 153 -22.63 9.68 -5.74
C GLN A 153 -23.65 10.73 -6.17
N VAL A 154 -23.87 10.89 -7.48
CA VAL A 154 -24.92 11.81 -8.01
C VAL A 154 -26.29 11.48 -7.45
N ARG A 155 -26.64 10.19 -7.31
CA ARG A 155 -27.90 9.77 -6.68
C ARG A 155 -27.97 10.14 -5.20
N GLN A 156 -26.87 9.89 -4.45
CA GLN A 156 -26.80 10.27 -3.03
C GLN A 156 -26.93 11.79 -2.84
N TYR A 157 -26.31 12.61 -3.69
CA TYR A 157 -26.47 14.06 -3.63
C TYR A 157 -27.89 14.50 -4.01
N ALA A 158 -28.53 13.81 -4.94
CA ALA A 158 -29.93 14.08 -5.27
C ALA A 158 -30.88 13.79 -4.09
N ASP A 159 -30.63 12.73 -3.32
CA ASP A 159 -31.37 12.41 -2.10
C ASP A 159 -31.18 13.47 -1.01
N LEU A 160 -30.06 14.21 -1.03
CA LEU A 160 -29.78 15.35 -0.16
C LEU A 160 -30.27 16.70 -0.74
N GLY A 161 -30.97 16.68 -1.88
CA GLY A 161 -31.52 17.86 -2.53
C GLY A 161 -30.64 18.53 -3.59
N LEU A 162 -29.39 18.01 -3.80
CA LEU A 162 -28.46 18.57 -4.78
C LEU A 162 -28.48 17.76 -6.08
N LYS A 163 -29.06 18.30 -7.13
CA LYS A 163 -29.13 17.68 -8.46
C LYS A 163 -27.91 18.08 -9.30
N LEU A 164 -27.06 17.16 -9.61
CA LEU A 164 -25.84 17.33 -10.41
C LEU A 164 -25.83 16.35 -11.59
N PRO A 165 -25.42 16.77 -12.80
CA PRO A 165 -25.06 15.83 -13.87
C PRO A 165 -23.78 15.05 -13.51
N THR A 166 -23.70 13.79 -13.89
CA THR A 166 -22.48 12.98 -13.71
C THR A 166 -21.26 13.60 -14.41
N SER A 167 -21.48 14.28 -15.55
CA SER A 167 -20.42 14.99 -16.27
C SER A 167 -19.79 16.13 -15.46
N THR A 168 -20.61 16.85 -14.68
CA THR A 168 -20.12 17.92 -13.79
C THR A 168 -19.22 17.32 -12.69
N LEU A 169 -19.67 16.26 -12.03
CA LEU A 169 -18.92 15.61 -10.99
C LEU A 169 -17.61 15.01 -11.52
N ASN A 170 -17.65 14.40 -12.71
CA ASN A 170 -16.44 13.91 -13.39
C ASN A 170 -15.47 15.06 -13.75
N GLY A 171 -15.99 16.20 -14.22
CA GLY A 171 -15.19 17.40 -14.47
C GLY A 171 -14.48 17.91 -13.20
N TRP A 172 -15.17 17.89 -12.05
CA TRP A 172 -14.55 18.26 -10.77
C TRP A 172 -13.45 17.29 -10.36
N VAL A 173 -13.67 15.97 -10.50
CA VAL A 173 -12.65 14.97 -10.21
C VAL A 173 -11.39 15.20 -11.06
N HIS A 174 -11.54 15.45 -12.36
CA HIS A 174 -10.40 15.73 -13.24
C HIS A 174 -9.68 17.03 -12.85
N ALA A 175 -10.43 18.11 -12.55
CA ALA A 175 -9.86 19.39 -12.10
C ALA A 175 -9.09 19.25 -10.78
N VAL A 176 -9.59 18.44 -9.84
CA VAL A 176 -8.89 18.13 -8.58
C VAL A 176 -7.60 17.35 -8.85
N ALA A 177 -7.60 16.36 -9.76
CA ALA A 177 -6.40 15.64 -10.15
C ALA A 177 -5.33 16.60 -10.70
N SER A 178 -5.71 17.48 -11.62
CA SER A 178 -4.81 18.50 -12.18
C SER A 178 -4.28 19.45 -11.10
N ARG A 179 -5.12 19.82 -10.11
CA ARG A 179 -4.69 20.66 -8.98
C ARG A 179 -3.66 19.96 -8.08
N LEU A 180 -3.78 18.65 -7.91
CA LEU A 180 -2.91 17.84 -7.06
C LEU A 180 -1.63 17.36 -7.77
N GLU A 181 -1.47 17.60 -9.07
CA GLU A 181 -0.31 17.17 -9.84
C GLU A 181 1.04 17.60 -9.20
N PRO A 182 1.22 18.85 -8.71
CA PRO A 182 2.46 19.24 -8.04
C PRO A 182 2.78 18.41 -6.77
N VAL A 183 1.75 18.04 -6.01
CA VAL A 183 1.91 17.21 -4.80
C VAL A 183 2.23 15.75 -5.19
N TYR A 184 1.61 15.24 -6.24
CA TYR A 184 1.93 13.93 -6.80
C TYR A 184 3.37 13.87 -7.33
N GLU A 185 3.83 14.88 -8.07
CA GLU A 185 5.21 14.91 -8.56
C GLU A 185 6.24 15.06 -7.42
N ALA A 186 5.92 15.79 -6.36
CA ALA A 186 6.75 15.85 -5.16
C ALA A 186 6.85 14.47 -4.48
N LEU A 187 5.72 13.75 -4.32
CA LEU A 187 5.69 12.39 -3.79
C LEU A 187 6.50 11.43 -4.67
N ARG A 188 6.29 11.48 -5.99
CA ARG A 188 7.00 10.66 -6.97
C ARG A 188 8.51 10.86 -6.88
N ASN A 189 8.95 12.12 -6.83
CA ASN A 189 10.36 12.46 -6.72
C ASN A 189 10.96 11.96 -5.40
N ASP A 190 10.26 12.09 -4.27
CA ASP A 190 10.76 11.60 -2.98
C ASP A 190 10.85 10.07 -2.95
N VAL A 191 9.84 9.35 -3.46
CA VAL A 191 9.87 7.89 -3.54
C VAL A 191 10.99 7.40 -4.46
N ARG A 192 11.23 8.05 -5.61
CA ARG A 192 12.35 7.72 -6.51
C ARG A 192 13.73 7.89 -5.88
N ASN A 193 13.87 8.75 -4.89
CA ASN A 193 15.09 8.97 -4.12
C ASN A 193 15.26 7.97 -2.97
N SER A 194 14.40 6.96 -2.85
CA SER A 194 14.57 5.86 -1.91
C SER A 194 15.78 5.01 -2.27
N ASP A 195 16.39 4.39 -1.26
CA ASP A 195 17.45 3.39 -1.44
C ASP A 195 16.90 1.95 -1.45
N TYR A 196 15.58 1.77 -1.22
CA TYR A 196 14.92 0.46 -1.32
C TYR A 196 13.47 0.60 -1.82
N LEU A 197 13.22 0.13 -3.03
CA LEU A 197 11.91 0.12 -3.67
C LEU A 197 11.36 -1.29 -3.87
N GLN A 198 10.07 -1.45 -3.65
CA GLN A 198 9.31 -2.56 -4.20
C GLN A 198 8.54 -2.08 -5.43
N ILE A 199 8.58 -2.85 -6.52
CA ILE A 199 7.97 -2.48 -7.80
C ILE A 199 7.09 -3.62 -8.29
N ASP A 200 5.91 -3.26 -8.82
CA ASP A 200 5.02 -4.20 -9.49
C ASP A 200 4.13 -3.45 -10.50
N GLU A 201 3.49 -4.15 -11.42
CA GLU A 201 2.55 -3.56 -12.36
C GLU A 201 1.15 -4.12 -12.22
N VAL A 202 0.16 -3.23 -12.16
CA VAL A 202 -1.25 -3.57 -12.04
C VAL A 202 -2.00 -3.33 -13.35
N PRO A 203 -2.79 -4.31 -13.83
CA PRO A 203 -3.56 -4.12 -15.05
C PRO A 203 -4.77 -3.22 -14.79
N TRP A 204 -4.91 -2.16 -15.58
CA TRP A 204 -6.09 -1.31 -15.65
C TRP A 204 -6.82 -1.50 -16.97
N ARG A 205 -8.13 -1.21 -16.99
CA ARG A 205 -8.93 -1.19 -18.20
C ARG A 205 -9.19 0.24 -18.62
N ILE A 206 -8.97 0.54 -19.90
CA ILE A 206 -9.14 1.86 -20.49
C ILE A 206 -10.16 1.72 -21.62
N ALA A 207 -11.15 2.62 -21.68
CA ALA A 207 -12.07 2.67 -22.81
C ALA A 207 -11.28 2.98 -24.09
N ASP A 208 -11.57 2.27 -25.16
CA ASP A 208 -10.88 2.39 -26.44
C ASP A 208 -11.85 2.94 -27.53
N SER A 209 -13.00 2.29 -27.65
CA SER A 209 -14.07 2.69 -28.54
C SER A 209 -15.43 2.34 -27.89
N PRO A 210 -16.57 2.81 -28.41
CA PRO A 210 -17.87 2.50 -27.84
C PRO A 210 -18.09 1.01 -27.57
N GLY A 211 -18.30 0.65 -26.31
CA GLY A 211 -18.48 -0.73 -25.86
C GLY A 211 -17.22 -1.59 -25.79
N LYS A 212 -16.03 -1.06 -26.11
CA LYS A 212 -14.75 -1.77 -26.05
C LYS A 212 -13.80 -1.14 -25.02
N SER A 213 -12.96 -1.96 -24.41
CA SER A 213 -11.89 -1.51 -23.52
C SER A 213 -10.61 -2.28 -23.81
N ARG A 214 -9.46 -1.58 -23.80
CA ARG A 214 -8.14 -2.19 -23.88
C ARG A 214 -7.57 -2.42 -22.49
N LYS A 215 -6.70 -3.40 -22.36
CA LYS A 215 -5.88 -3.62 -21.17
C LYS A 215 -4.67 -2.69 -21.23
N GLY A 216 -4.51 -1.86 -20.21
CA GLY A 216 -3.30 -1.10 -19.95
C GLY A 216 -2.71 -1.50 -18.62
N TYR A 217 -1.57 -0.92 -18.25
CA TYR A 217 -0.88 -1.16 -16.98
C TYR A 217 -0.48 0.16 -16.33
N ALA A 218 -0.60 0.19 -15.02
CA ALA A 218 0.06 1.18 -14.18
C ALA A 218 1.19 0.51 -13.42
N TRP A 219 2.32 1.18 -13.31
CA TRP A 219 3.47 0.75 -12.53
C TRP A 219 3.34 1.32 -11.13
N GLN A 220 3.56 0.50 -10.10
CA GLN A 220 3.57 0.94 -8.72
C GLN A 220 4.98 0.86 -8.17
N PHE A 221 5.39 1.92 -7.48
CA PHE A 221 6.66 2.04 -6.78
C PHE A 221 6.37 2.33 -5.32
N LEU A 222 6.83 1.47 -4.44
CA LEU A 222 6.65 1.58 -2.99
C LEU A 222 8.00 1.81 -2.32
N ASP A 223 8.10 2.89 -1.57
CA ASP A 223 9.25 3.20 -0.72
C ASP A 223 9.22 2.36 0.56
N ASN A 224 10.34 1.71 0.88
CA ASN A 224 10.50 0.90 2.09
C ASN A 224 11.51 1.51 3.08
N ARG A 225 11.88 2.78 2.94
CA ARG A 225 12.71 3.48 3.95
C ARG A 225 11.98 3.55 5.30
N PRO A 226 12.68 3.37 6.44
CA PRO A 226 12.05 3.40 7.76
C PRO A 226 11.34 4.70 8.12
N GLN A 227 11.82 5.86 7.61
CA GLN A 227 11.34 7.19 7.96
C GLN A 227 10.32 7.77 6.97
N SER A 228 10.22 7.20 5.78
CA SER A 228 9.36 7.68 4.70
C SER A 228 8.65 6.49 4.09
N HIS A 229 7.35 6.53 4.04
CA HIS A 229 6.54 5.47 3.50
C HIS A 229 5.53 6.07 2.54
N GLY A 230 5.99 6.33 1.32
CA GLY A 230 5.13 6.74 0.22
C GLY A 230 5.07 5.68 -0.86
N LEU A 231 4.05 5.76 -1.67
CA LEU A 231 3.98 5.02 -2.92
C LEU A 231 3.44 5.91 -4.03
N TYR A 232 3.79 5.58 -5.26
CA TYR A 232 3.11 6.17 -6.40
C TYR A 232 2.80 5.15 -7.48
N PHE A 233 1.72 5.41 -8.20
CA PHE A 233 1.37 4.75 -9.45
C PHE A 233 1.80 5.62 -10.61
N LEU A 234 2.43 5.03 -11.61
CA LEU A 234 2.83 5.69 -12.86
C LEU A 234 2.06 5.08 -14.03
N TYR A 235 1.27 5.88 -14.72
CA TYR A 235 0.58 5.46 -15.92
C TYR A 235 1.22 6.08 -17.17
N MET A 236 1.78 5.25 -18.05
CA MET A 236 2.46 5.67 -19.30
C MET A 236 1.76 5.03 -20.50
N ASN A 237 0.62 5.60 -20.90
CA ASN A 237 -0.23 5.12 -22.00
C ASN A 237 -0.58 3.62 -21.91
N GLY A 238 -0.59 3.08 -20.68
CA GLY A 238 -0.85 1.68 -20.42
C GLY A 238 0.25 0.72 -20.84
N SER A 239 1.45 1.20 -21.08
CA SER A 239 2.59 0.37 -21.50
C SER A 239 3.07 -0.55 -20.36
N ARG A 240 3.30 -1.83 -20.68
CA ARG A 240 3.98 -2.82 -19.83
C ARG A 240 5.44 -3.02 -20.24
N ALA A 241 5.97 -2.22 -21.13
CA ALA A 241 7.34 -2.35 -21.61
C ALA A 241 8.37 -2.00 -20.54
N GLY A 242 9.46 -2.75 -20.48
CA GLY A 242 10.57 -2.50 -19.56
C GLY A 242 11.26 -1.14 -19.73
N THR A 243 10.99 -0.44 -20.82
CA THR A 243 11.45 0.94 -21.04
C THR A 243 10.85 1.92 -20.02
N VAL A 244 9.64 1.63 -19.47
CA VAL A 244 8.99 2.50 -18.48
C VAL A 244 9.78 2.52 -17.16
N PRO A 245 9.97 1.39 -16.44
CA PRO A 245 10.76 1.41 -15.20
C PRO A 245 12.22 1.78 -15.44
N ARG A 246 12.81 1.47 -16.59
CA ARG A 246 14.19 1.90 -16.93
C ARG A 246 14.33 3.41 -17.05
N ALA A 247 13.38 4.07 -17.71
CA ALA A 247 13.38 5.53 -17.83
C ALA A 247 13.12 6.19 -16.47
N GLU A 248 12.18 5.63 -15.70
CA GLU A 248 11.78 6.15 -14.39
C GLU A 248 12.93 6.06 -13.38
N LEU A 249 13.69 4.99 -13.39
CA LEU A 249 14.77 4.70 -12.43
C LEU A 249 16.17 4.81 -13.06
N ARG A 250 16.36 5.67 -14.05
CA ARG A 250 17.64 5.83 -14.77
C ARG A 250 18.83 6.04 -13.84
N ASP A 251 18.66 6.88 -12.81
CA ASP A 251 19.71 7.29 -11.88
C ASP A 251 19.58 6.64 -10.50
N PHE A 252 18.73 5.62 -10.40
CA PHE A 252 18.47 4.94 -9.14
C PHE A 252 19.71 4.20 -8.62
N ARG A 253 19.89 4.24 -7.30
CA ARG A 253 20.93 3.49 -6.57
C ARG A 253 20.30 2.85 -5.34
N GLY A 254 20.53 1.55 -5.14
CA GLY A 254 19.99 0.84 -4.00
C GLY A 254 19.36 -0.50 -4.37
N ALA A 255 18.37 -0.94 -3.61
CA ALA A 255 17.69 -2.21 -3.81
C ALA A 255 16.35 -2.05 -4.52
N ILE A 256 16.07 -2.97 -5.46
CA ILE A 256 14.78 -3.10 -6.13
C ILE A 256 14.27 -4.51 -5.89
N GLN A 257 13.05 -4.65 -5.35
CA GLN A 257 12.42 -5.96 -5.16
C GLN A 257 11.20 -6.12 -6.08
N THR A 258 11.14 -7.28 -6.77
CA THR A 258 10.12 -7.56 -7.79
C THR A 258 9.66 -9.02 -7.76
N ASP A 259 8.63 -9.35 -8.54
CA ASP A 259 8.09 -10.70 -8.71
C ASP A 259 8.94 -11.65 -9.60
N GLY A 260 10.01 -11.11 -10.21
CA GLY A 260 10.85 -11.87 -11.15
C GLY A 260 10.37 -11.80 -12.61
N TYR A 261 9.49 -10.88 -12.95
CA TYR A 261 9.15 -10.61 -14.35
C TYR A 261 10.38 -10.10 -15.12
N GLY A 262 10.65 -10.69 -16.32
CA GLY A 262 11.89 -10.49 -17.06
C GLY A 262 12.19 -9.04 -17.48
N VAL A 263 11.23 -8.12 -17.43
CA VAL A 263 11.47 -6.68 -17.72
C VAL A 263 12.42 -6.04 -16.71
N TYR A 264 12.54 -6.61 -15.51
CA TYR A 264 13.43 -6.14 -14.46
C TYR A 264 14.85 -6.68 -14.57
N ASP A 265 15.10 -7.68 -15.42
CA ASP A 265 16.44 -8.29 -15.60
C ASP A 265 17.51 -7.25 -16.03
N TYR A 266 17.09 -6.14 -16.63
CA TYR A 266 17.98 -5.01 -16.94
C TYR A 266 18.69 -4.45 -15.69
N PHE A 267 17.99 -4.38 -14.56
CA PHE A 267 18.54 -3.81 -13.33
C PHE A 267 19.63 -4.70 -12.71
N GLU A 268 19.67 -5.99 -13.06
CA GLU A 268 20.74 -6.90 -12.67
C GLU A 268 22.10 -6.54 -13.26
N LEU A 269 22.08 -5.80 -14.40
CA LEU A 269 23.28 -5.39 -15.12
C LEU A 269 23.89 -4.08 -14.59
N LEU A 270 23.26 -3.45 -13.60
CA LEU A 270 23.69 -2.18 -13.04
C LEU A 270 24.46 -2.41 -11.74
N ASP A 271 25.72 -1.99 -11.67
CA ASP A 271 26.61 -2.17 -10.51
C ASP A 271 26.08 -1.52 -9.22
N ASN A 272 25.26 -0.48 -9.36
CA ASN A 272 24.71 0.29 -8.24
C ASN A 272 23.28 -0.15 -7.83
N VAL A 273 22.77 -1.24 -8.40
CA VAL A 273 21.43 -1.76 -8.10
C VAL A 273 21.51 -3.20 -7.59
N THR A 274 20.89 -3.45 -6.47
CA THR A 274 20.69 -4.80 -5.93
C THR A 274 19.29 -5.28 -6.27
N LEU A 275 19.14 -6.18 -7.23
CA LEU A 275 17.85 -6.75 -7.59
C LEU A 275 17.49 -7.90 -6.66
N LEU A 276 16.35 -7.80 -5.96
CA LEU A 276 15.80 -8.79 -5.03
C LEU A 276 14.62 -9.53 -5.68
N GLY A 277 14.44 -10.79 -5.28
CA GLY A 277 13.30 -11.61 -5.67
C GLY A 277 12.16 -11.60 -4.63
N CYS A 278 11.07 -12.29 -4.98
CA CYS A 278 9.90 -12.47 -4.11
C CYS A 278 9.70 -13.95 -3.75
N MET A 279 9.90 -14.29 -2.49
CA MET A 279 9.74 -15.67 -2.01
C MET A 279 8.28 -16.15 -2.07
N ALA A 280 7.31 -15.23 -1.94
CA ALA A 280 5.89 -15.57 -2.02
C ALA A 280 5.51 -16.14 -3.39
N HIS A 281 6.09 -15.63 -4.48
CA HIS A 281 5.87 -16.15 -5.83
C HIS A 281 6.45 -17.55 -6.00
N VAL A 282 7.65 -17.81 -5.48
CA VAL A 282 8.24 -19.14 -5.46
C VAL A 282 7.38 -20.13 -4.68
N ARG A 283 6.97 -19.73 -3.47
CA ARG A 283 6.07 -20.55 -2.64
C ARG A 283 4.76 -20.88 -3.36
N ARG A 284 4.16 -19.91 -4.06
CA ARG A 284 2.94 -20.11 -4.85
C ARG A 284 3.15 -21.15 -5.95
N LYS A 285 4.29 -21.12 -6.67
CA LYS A 285 4.60 -22.11 -7.71
C LYS A 285 4.66 -23.53 -7.16
N PHE A 286 5.29 -23.74 -6.00
CA PHE A 286 5.29 -25.04 -5.34
C PHE A 286 3.89 -25.45 -4.84
N THR A 287 3.10 -24.51 -4.32
CA THR A 287 1.71 -24.77 -3.91
C THR A 287 0.85 -25.19 -5.12
N ASP A 288 1.01 -24.54 -6.27
CA ASP A 288 0.30 -24.89 -7.51
C ASP A 288 0.69 -26.29 -8.04
N ALA A 289 1.93 -26.75 -7.77
CA ALA A 289 2.42 -28.07 -8.13
C ALA A 289 1.93 -29.20 -7.18
N GLN A 290 1.27 -28.85 -6.06
CA GLN A 290 0.87 -29.81 -5.02
C GLN A 290 -0.15 -30.85 -5.53
N ALA A 291 -0.97 -30.49 -6.53
CA ALA A 291 -1.92 -31.42 -7.11
C ALA A 291 -1.26 -32.57 -7.89
N SER A 292 -0.09 -32.32 -8.50
CA SER A 292 0.66 -33.33 -9.29
C SER A 292 1.75 -34.03 -8.50
N HIS A 293 2.40 -33.31 -7.57
CA HIS A 293 3.52 -33.83 -6.75
C HIS A 293 3.35 -33.45 -5.28
N PRO A 294 2.41 -34.06 -4.55
CA PRO A 294 2.02 -33.64 -3.20
C PRO A 294 3.17 -33.67 -2.20
N GLU A 295 4.01 -34.71 -2.21
CA GLU A 295 5.11 -34.87 -1.24
C GLU A 295 6.25 -33.88 -1.49
N LEU A 296 6.70 -33.75 -2.74
CA LEU A 296 7.78 -32.83 -3.11
C LEU A 296 7.36 -31.37 -2.89
N ALA A 297 6.15 -31.01 -3.30
CA ALA A 297 5.60 -29.69 -3.11
C ALA A 297 5.41 -29.36 -1.62
N ALA A 298 4.88 -30.29 -0.82
CA ALA A 298 4.74 -30.10 0.63
C ALA A 298 6.11 -29.90 1.33
N ARG A 299 7.14 -30.61 0.90
CA ARG A 299 8.51 -30.43 1.41
C ARG A 299 9.04 -29.03 1.11
N ALA A 300 8.94 -28.58 -0.15
CA ALA A 300 9.36 -27.24 -0.54
C ALA A 300 8.62 -26.15 0.24
N VAL A 301 7.30 -26.26 0.33
CA VAL A 301 6.46 -25.31 1.06
C VAL A 301 6.82 -25.27 2.55
N LYS A 302 7.05 -26.43 3.18
CA LYS A 302 7.46 -26.51 4.60
C LYS A 302 8.78 -25.78 4.84
N TRP A 303 9.80 -25.95 3.99
CA TRP A 303 11.09 -25.28 4.13
C TRP A 303 10.97 -23.77 3.91
N LEU A 304 10.19 -23.34 2.93
CA LEU A 304 9.93 -21.92 2.73
C LEU A 304 9.15 -21.32 3.93
N ASP A 305 8.20 -22.05 4.50
CA ASP A 305 7.47 -21.62 5.70
C ASP A 305 8.38 -21.42 6.91
N LEU A 306 9.47 -22.20 7.07
CA LEU A 306 10.48 -21.95 8.11
C LEU A 306 11.14 -20.56 7.96
N LEU A 307 11.41 -20.11 6.72
CA LEU A 307 11.96 -18.78 6.48
C LEU A 307 10.96 -17.70 6.89
N TYR A 308 9.67 -17.86 6.55
CA TYR A 308 8.62 -16.93 6.99
C TYR A 308 8.40 -16.93 8.49
N ASP A 309 8.49 -18.08 9.14
CA ASP A 309 8.38 -18.19 10.60
C ASP A 309 9.57 -17.52 11.31
N LEU A 310 10.78 -17.62 10.76
CA LEU A 310 11.95 -16.87 11.25
C LEU A 310 11.68 -15.36 11.19
N GLU A 311 11.26 -14.82 10.05
CA GLU A 311 10.93 -13.40 9.88
C GLU A 311 9.86 -12.95 10.88
N ALA A 312 8.80 -13.74 11.01
CA ALA A 312 7.71 -13.40 11.92
C ALA A 312 8.14 -13.46 13.40
N ASN A 313 9.06 -14.34 13.76
CA ASN A 313 9.63 -14.45 15.10
C ASN A 313 10.53 -13.24 15.41
N LEU A 314 11.39 -12.84 14.47
CA LEU A 314 12.26 -11.66 14.60
C LEU A 314 11.43 -10.39 14.77
N LYS A 315 10.42 -10.21 13.95
CA LYS A 315 9.47 -9.09 14.08
C LYS A 315 8.75 -9.07 15.43
N ALA A 316 8.32 -10.24 15.92
CA ALA A 316 7.63 -10.35 17.21
C ALA A 316 8.54 -10.10 18.42
N LYS A 317 9.85 -10.30 18.26
CA LYS A 317 10.89 -9.97 19.27
C LYS A 317 11.24 -8.48 19.23
N GLY A 318 10.86 -7.74 18.20
CA GLY A 318 11.26 -6.34 17.98
C GLY A 318 12.74 -6.22 17.63
N ALA A 319 13.30 -7.21 16.91
CA ALA A 319 14.72 -7.23 16.55
C ALA A 319 15.09 -6.02 15.68
N THR A 320 16.30 -5.48 15.88
CA THR A 320 16.87 -4.42 15.04
C THR A 320 17.23 -4.95 13.65
N TYR A 321 17.50 -4.06 12.70
CA TYR A 321 17.90 -4.49 11.36
C TYR A 321 19.21 -5.24 11.35
N GLU A 322 20.15 -4.88 12.22
CA GLU A 322 21.43 -5.57 12.41
C GLU A 322 21.22 -7.00 12.97
N GLU A 323 20.35 -7.14 13.97
CA GLU A 323 19.98 -8.44 14.54
C GLU A 323 19.25 -9.32 13.51
N ILE A 324 18.35 -8.73 12.73
CA ILE A 324 17.65 -9.43 11.64
C ILE A 324 18.67 -9.94 10.60
N ALA A 325 19.59 -9.09 10.16
CA ALA A 325 20.62 -9.50 9.21
C ALA A 325 21.49 -10.63 9.77
N ALA A 326 21.94 -10.53 11.01
CA ALA A 326 22.75 -11.56 11.66
C ALA A 326 22.02 -12.92 11.79
N GLU A 327 20.77 -12.91 12.21
CA GLU A 327 19.93 -14.12 12.32
C GLU A 327 19.65 -14.75 10.95
N ARG A 328 19.44 -13.94 9.91
CA ARG A 328 19.29 -14.43 8.53
C ARG A 328 20.57 -15.11 8.03
N GLN A 329 21.73 -14.50 8.29
CA GLN A 329 23.03 -15.12 7.95
C GLN A 329 23.22 -16.45 8.69
N ALA A 330 22.88 -16.50 9.98
CA ALA A 330 23.09 -17.67 10.81
C ALA A 330 22.09 -18.81 10.54
N LYS A 331 20.82 -18.49 10.24
CA LYS A 331 19.72 -19.49 10.15
C LYS A 331 19.10 -19.59 8.76
N ALA A 332 18.79 -18.45 8.11
CA ALA A 332 18.09 -18.48 6.84
C ALA A 332 18.99 -18.97 5.70
N LEU A 333 20.24 -18.48 5.60
CA LEU A 333 21.14 -18.90 4.53
C LEU A 333 21.44 -20.40 4.54
N PRO A 334 21.76 -21.06 5.68
CA PRO A 334 21.92 -22.52 5.70
C PRO A 334 20.68 -23.29 5.24
N ILE A 335 19.47 -22.82 5.60
CA ILE A 335 18.21 -23.41 5.12
C ILE A 335 18.10 -23.22 3.60
N MET A 336 18.40 -22.02 3.10
CA MET A 336 18.36 -21.73 1.67
C MET A 336 19.39 -22.54 0.88
N ASP A 337 20.59 -22.77 1.43
CA ASP A 337 21.60 -23.65 0.84
C ASP A 337 21.11 -25.11 0.71
N ALA A 338 20.37 -25.59 1.72
CA ALA A 338 19.77 -26.91 1.66
C ALA A 338 18.65 -27.01 0.63
N ILE A 339 17.81 -25.98 0.54
CA ILE A 339 16.75 -25.90 -0.49
C ILE A 339 17.36 -25.89 -1.89
N GLU A 340 18.41 -25.11 -2.12
CA GLU A 340 19.10 -25.01 -3.41
C GLU A 340 19.62 -26.37 -3.87
N LYS A 341 20.37 -27.10 -2.99
CA LYS A 341 20.87 -28.44 -3.28
C LYS A 341 19.73 -29.43 -3.54
N TRP A 342 18.66 -29.36 -2.77
CA TRP A 342 17.51 -30.19 -3.01
C TRP A 342 16.87 -29.90 -4.38
N MET A 343 16.70 -28.61 -4.74
CA MET A 343 16.20 -28.23 -6.06
C MET A 343 17.08 -28.78 -7.19
N GLU A 344 18.39 -28.69 -7.08
CA GLU A 344 19.36 -29.28 -8.04
C GLU A 344 19.12 -30.78 -8.20
N SER A 345 18.95 -31.52 -7.10
CA SER A 345 18.73 -32.97 -7.14
C SER A 345 17.36 -33.35 -7.75
N GLU A 346 16.31 -32.60 -7.51
CA GLU A 346 14.97 -32.90 -8.00
C GLU A 346 14.73 -32.40 -9.42
N HIS A 347 15.44 -31.32 -9.83
CA HIS A 347 15.31 -30.74 -11.17
C HIS A 347 15.60 -31.77 -12.27
N THR A 348 16.58 -32.64 -12.08
CA THR A 348 16.93 -33.70 -13.04
C THR A 348 15.89 -34.83 -13.14
N LYS A 349 14.99 -34.93 -12.15
CA LYS A 349 13.96 -35.99 -12.08
C LYS A 349 12.60 -35.53 -12.61
N CYS A 350 12.40 -34.20 -12.75
CA CYS A 350 11.13 -33.61 -13.20
C CYS A 350 11.22 -33.15 -14.65
N THR A 351 10.15 -33.35 -15.42
CA THR A 351 10.08 -32.81 -16.79
C THR A 351 9.80 -31.31 -16.78
N PRO A 352 10.42 -30.50 -17.66
CA PRO A 352 10.20 -29.04 -17.70
C PRO A 352 8.75 -28.62 -17.99
N SER A 353 7.95 -29.48 -18.62
CA SER A 353 6.53 -29.21 -18.89
C SER A 353 5.61 -29.43 -17.71
N ASP A 354 6.04 -30.20 -16.73
CA ASP A 354 5.30 -30.55 -15.52
C ASP A 354 5.20 -29.36 -14.55
N PRO A 355 4.11 -29.21 -13.77
CA PRO A 355 3.99 -28.14 -12.77
C PRO A 355 5.15 -28.06 -11.78
N MET A 356 5.67 -29.22 -11.33
CA MET A 356 6.82 -29.27 -10.42
C MET A 356 8.10 -28.84 -11.10
N GLY A 357 8.39 -29.31 -12.33
CA GLY A 357 9.53 -28.87 -13.13
C GLY A 357 9.51 -27.35 -13.33
N LYS A 358 8.36 -26.78 -13.69
CA LYS A 358 8.20 -25.32 -13.82
C LYS A 358 8.43 -24.55 -12.51
N ALA A 359 8.01 -25.13 -11.37
CA ALA A 359 8.23 -24.52 -10.06
C ALA A 359 9.72 -24.52 -9.69
N LEU A 360 10.42 -25.65 -9.95
CA LEU A 360 11.85 -25.78 -9.75
C LEU A 360 12.65 -24.83 -10.66
N ASP A 361 12.35 -24.77 -11.96
CA ASP A 361 12.97 -23.84 -12.91
C ASP A 361 12.82 -22.39 -12.48
N TYR A 362 11.61 -22.00 -12.10
CA TYR A 362 11.31 -20.65 -11.65
C TYR A 362 12.08 -20.29 -10.38
N ALA A 363 12.06 -21.18 -9.39
CA ALA A 363 12.76 -20.99 -8.11
C ALA A 363 14.26 -20.90 -8.33
N TYR A 364 14.84 -21.84 -9.07
CA TYR A 364 16.28 -21.92 -9.32
C TYR A 364 16.82 -20.69 -10.06
N LYS A 365 16.09 -20.23 -11.11
CA LYS A 365 16.45 -19.01 -11.85
C LYS A 365 16.51 -17.78 -10.95
N LEU A 366 15.59 -17.66 -9.99
CA LEU A 366 15.50 -16.51 -9.11
C LEU A 366 16.30 -16.66 -7.81
N TRP A 367 16.86 -17.86 -7.54
CA TRP A 367 17.50 -18.17 -6.25
C TRP A 367 18.59 -17.18 -5.84
N PRO A 368 19.49 -16.76 -6.73
CA PRO A 368 20.49 -15.74 -6.40
C PRO A 368 19.87 -14.41 -5.91
N ARG A 369 18.76 -13.97 -6.52
CA ARG A 369 18.05 -12.75 -6.13
C ARG A 369 17.30 -12.91 -4.81
N LEU A 370 16.76 -14.12 -4.58
CA LEU A 370 16.07 -14.44 -3.33
C LEU A 370 17.03 -14.47 -2.14
N ARG A 371 18.23 -14.99 -2.30
CA ARG A 371 19.23 -15.02 -1.24
C ARG A 371 19.68 -13.64 -0.76
N ARG A 372 19.61 -12.64 -1.63
CA ARG A 372 20.04 -11.26 -1.32
C ARG A 372 19.22 -10.60 -0.21
N TYR A 373 18.01 -11.09 0.09
CA TYR A 373 17.24 -10.51 1.21
C TYR A 373 17.97 -10.67 2.56
N ALA A 374 18.84 -11.64 2.66
CA ALA A 374 19.64 -11.89 3.86
C ALA A 374 20.85 -10.93 4.02
N LEU A 375 21.15 -10.08 3.03
CA LEU A 375 22.28 -9.15 3.07
C LEU A 375 22.00 -7.93 3.95
N ASP A 376 20.74 -7.53 4.10
CA ASP A 376 20.35 -6.35 4.86
C ASP A 376 19.03 -6.64 5.61
N GLY A 377 18.98 -6.32 6.89
CA GLY A 377 17.79 -6.56 7.73
C GLY A 377 16.57 -5.74 7.31
N ARG A 378 16.74 -4.67 6.53
CA ARG A 378 15.65 -3.85 5.98
C ARG A 378 14.92 -4.53 4.83
N TYR A 379 15.58 -5.43 4.09
CA TYR A 379 14.99 -6.08 2.93
C TYR A 379 13.90 -7.05 3.35
N HIS A 380 12.81 -7.06 2.60
CA HIS A 380 11.71 -7.98 2.85
C HIS A 380 11.95 -9.33 2.17
N ILE A 381 11.43 -10.41 2.74
CA ILE A 381 11.48 -11.75 2.13
C ILE A 381 10.63 -11.83 0.86
N ASP A 382 9.64 -10.94 0.71
CA ASP A 382 8.75 -10.89 -0.45
C ASP A 382 8.29 -9.45 -0.76
N ASN A 383 7.63 -9.27 -1.91
CA ASN A 383 7.04 -8.00 -2.31
C ASN A 383 5.52 -7.90 -2.04
N ASN A 384 5.00 -8.66 -1.07
CA ASN A 384 3.58 -8.65 -0.72
C ASN A 384 3.08 -7.27 -0.27
N SER A 385 3.97 -6.38 0.16
CA SER A 385 3.59 -5.02 0.56
C SER A 385 3.12 -4.21 -0.65
N VAL A 386 3.85 -4.23 -1.78
CA VAL A 386 3.42 -3.53 -2.99
C VAL A 386 2.13 -4.15 -3.55
N GLU A 387 2.01 -5.49 -3.57
CA GLU A 387 0.78 -6.17 -4.03
C GLU A 387 -0.44 -5.80 -3.17
N ARG A 388 -0.26 -5.67 -1.86
CA ARG A 388 -1.33 -5.29 -0.94
C ARG A 388 -1.86 -3.90 -1.24
N ASN A 389 -0.97 -2.96 -1.53
CA ASN A 389 -1.31 -1.58 -1.85
C ASN A 389 -1.90 -1.40 -3.27
N GLN A 390 -1.89 -2.44 -4.11
CA GLN A 390 -2.63 -2.46 -5.38
C GLN A 390 -4.11 -2.79 -5.21
N ARG A 391 -4.48 -3.48 -4.11
CA ARG A 391 -5.85 -3.98 -3.90
C ARG A 391 -6.93 -2.90 -4.04
N PRO A 392 -6.78 -1.67 -3.50
CA PRO A 392 -7.78 -0.63 -3.68
C PRO A 392 -8.07 -0.32 -5.16
N SER A 393 -7.05 -0.20 -6.00
CA SER A 393 -7.22 0.05 -7.44
C SER A 393 -7.91 -1.12 -8.16
N VAL A 394 -7.61 -2.36 -7.75
CA VAL A 394 -8.26 -3.58 -8.27
C VAL A 394 -9.71 -3.68 -7.83
N MET A 395 -10.02 -3.33 -6.57
CA MET A 395 -11.40 -3.31 -6.05
C MET A 395 -12.22 -2.22 -6.68
N GLY A 396 -11.67 -1.01 -6.83
CA GLY A 396 -12.30 0.11 -7.51
C GLY A 396 -12.71 -0.27 -8.93
N ARG A 397 -11.83 -0.91 -9.67
CA ARG A 397 -12.10 -1.41 -11.02
C ARG A 397 -13.31 -2.37 -11.08
N LYS A 398 -13.59 -3.15 -10.05
CA LYS A 398 -14.79 -4.01 -10.00
C LYS A 398 -16.09 -3.21 -9.89
N ASN A 399 -16.02 -1.94 -9.44
CA ASN A 399 -17.18 -1.08 -9.27
C ASN A 399 -17.41 -0.14 -10.47
N TYR A 400 -16.37 0.52 -10.99
CA TYR A 400 -16.49 1.46 -12.11
C TYR A 400 -15.90 0.95 -13.43
N LEU A 401 -15.43 -0.30 -13.49
CA LEU A 401 -15.07 -1.14 -14.64
C LEU A 401 -13.82 -0.68 -15.41
N PHE A 402 -13.73 0.59 -15.85
CA PHE A 402 -12.66 1.11 -16.68
C PHE A 402 -12.46 2.61 -16.48
N SER A 403 -11.30 3.12 -16.87
CA SER A 403 -11.05 4.55 -17.06
C SER A 403 -11.59 4.96 -18.43
N LYS A 404 -12.27 6.10 -18.53
CA LYS A 404 -12.90 6.56 -19.78
C LYS A 404 -11.86 6.95 -20.85
N SER A 405 -10.65 7.31 -20.41
CA SER A 405 -9.55 7.78 -21.29
C SER A 405 -8.20 7.51 -20.62
N ASP A 406 -7.11 7.73 -21.36
CA ASP A 406 -5.76 7.74 -20.80
C ASP A 406 -5.57 8.85 -19.77
N SER A 407 -6.15 10.04 -19.98
CA SER A 407 -6.13 11.12 -18.97
C SER A 407 -6.83 10.70 -17.67
N GLY A 408 -7.99 10.03 -17.75
CA GLY A 408 -8.66 9.48 -16.57
C GLY A 408 -7.84 8.37 -15.88
N ALA A 409 -6.98 7.65 -16.58
CA ALA A 409 -6.04 6.71 -15.97
C ALA A 409 -4.87 7.44 -15.28
N VAL A 410 -4.43 8.59 -15.79
CA VAL A 410 -3.48 9.48 -15.08
C VAL A 410 -4.10 10.01 -13.80
N ASP A 411 -5.36 10.49 -13.84
CA ASP A 411 -6.09 10.93 -12.64
C ASP A 411 -6.14 9.82 -11.59
N ASN A 412 -6.42 8.58 -12.01
CA ASN A 412 -6.42 7.42 -11.10
C ASN A 412 -5.03 7.20 -10.47
N ALA A 413 -3.94 7.37 -11.25
CA ALA A 413 -2.58 7.23 -10.73
C ALA A 413 -2.30 8.28 -9.65
N ILE A 414 -2.69 9.53 -9.86
CA ILE A 414 -2.55 10.62 -8.89
C ILE A 414 -3.31 10.29 -7.60
N PHE A 415 -4.60 9.98 -7.71
CA PHE A 415 -5.43 9.75 -6.53
C PHE A 415 -5.05 8.51 -5.73
N TYR A 416 -4.80 7.37 -6.39
CA TYR A 416 -4.35 6.17 -5.67
C TYR A 416 -2.99 6.39 -5.02
N SER A 417 -2.06 7.11 -5.65
CA SER A 417 -0.76 7.42 -5.05
C SER A 417 -0.89 8.20 -3.74
N LEU A 418 -1.67 9.26 -3.78
CA LEU A 418 -1.82 10.17 -2.63
C LEU A 418 -2.65 9.55 -1.51
N ILE A 419 -3.76 8.88 -1.84
CA ILE A 419 -4.65 8.26 -0.85
C ILE A 419 -3.97 7.06 -0.18
N GLU A 420 -3.34 6.15 -0.95
CA GLU A 420 -2.67 4.99 -0.38
C GLU A 420 -1.44 5.40 0.45
N SER A 421 -0.74 6.47 0.07
CA SER A 421 0.34 7.02 0.89
C SER A 421 -0.18 7.55 2.24
N CYS A 422 -1.39 8.13 2.30
CA CYS A 422 -2.03 8.49 3.57
C CYS A 422 -2.33 7.24 4.43
N GLU A 423 -2.89 6.18 3.81
CA GLU A 423 -3.23 4.93 4.51
C GLU A 423 -1.99 4.26 5.11
N ILE A 424 -0.88 4.21 4.36
CA ILE A 424 0.39 3.61 4.83
C ILE A 424 0.88 4.29 6.12
N VAL A 425 0.80 5.62 6.18
CA VAL A 425 1.30 6.38 7.34
C VAL A 425 0.22 6.64 8.40
N GLY A 426 -0.99 6.10 8.23
CA GLY A 426 -2.09 6.23 9.21
C GLY A 426 -2.70 7.62 9.28
N VAL A 427 -2.57 8.42 8.23
CA VAL A 427 -3.21 9.74 8.08
C VAL A 427 -4.61 9.55 7.50
N ASN A 428 -5.61 10.29 8.03
CA ASN A 428 -6.95 10.28 7.47
C ASN A 428 -6.95 10.97 6.09
N PRO A 429 -7.21 10.25 4.97
CA PRO A 429 -7.10 10.82 3.63
C PRO A 429 -8.10 11.96 3.36
N LEU A 430 -9.30 11.92 3.95
CA LEU A 430 -10.29 12.99 3.78
C LEU A 430 -9.82 14.30 4.42
N GLN A 431 -9.34 14.23 5.67
CA GLN A 431 -8.82 15.39 6.37
C GLN A 431 -7.59 15.97 5.68
N TRP A 432 -6.68 15.08 5.26
CA TRP A 432 -5.48 15.46 4.53
C TRP A 432 -5.82 16.14 3.20
N LEU A 433 -6.68 15.53 2.39
CA LEU A 433 -7.06 16.06 1.07
C LEU A 433 -7.78 17.40 1.19
N THR A 434 -8.71 17.53 2.15
CA THR A 434 -9.39 18.81 2.43
C THR A 434 -8.37 19.89 2.76
N HIS A 435 -7.41 19.59 3.64
CA HIS A 435 -6.36 20.55 4.01
C HIS A 435 -5.48 20.93 2.81
N VAL A 436 -5.05 19.97 2.02
CA VAL A 436 -4.22 20.24 0.83
C VAL A 436 -4.99 21.11 -0.17
N LEU A 437 -6.25 20.80 -0.46
CA LEU A 437 -7.08 21.59 -1.38
C LEU A 437 -7.35 23.02 -0.89
N GLN A 438 -7.37 23.24 0.42
CA GLN A 438 -7.48 24.57 1.02
C GLN A 438 -6.19 25.37 0.96
N SER A 439 -5.04 24.68 1.05
CA SER A 439 -3.73 25.32 1.24
C SER A 439 -2.90 25.41 -0.06
N LEU A 440 -3.23 24.61 -1.06
CA LEU A 440 -2.50 24.56 -2.33
C LEU A 440 -2.96 25.71 -3.25
N HIS A 441 -2.08 26.68 -3.48
CA HIS A 441 -2.29 27.85 -4.32
C HIS A 441 -1.28 27.84 -5.49
N ASP A 442 -1.45 28.73 -6.47
CA ASP A 442 -0.59 28.78 -7.66
C ASP A 442 0.83 29.29 -7.32
N ASP A 443 0.96 30.01 -6.21
CA ASP A 443 2.22 30.54 -5.66
C ASP A 443 2.82 29.66 -4.54
N THR A 444 2.27 28.47 -4.28
CA THR A 444 2.78 27.53 -3.28
C THR A 444 4.18 27.06 -3.67
N THR A 445 5.17 27.24 -2.79
CA THR A 445 6.57 26.86 -3.06
C THR A 445 6.79 25.35 -3.02
N ALA A 446 7.88 24.88 -3.61
CA ALA A 446 8.24 23.44 -3.60
C ALA A 446 8.42 22.90 -2.16
N GLU A 447 8.97 23.71 -1.25
CA GLU A 447 9.13 23.36 0.16
C GLU A 447 7.76 23.19 0.85
N GLN A 448 6.83 24.10 0.59
CA GLN A 448 5.46 24.02 1.10
C GLN A 448 4.73 22.79 0.55
N ILE A 449 4.89 22.48 -0.74
CA ILE A 449 4.34 21.28 -1.35
C ILE A 449 4.92 20.03 -0.69
N THR A 450 6.22 20.00 -0.41
CA THR A 450 6.88 18.90 0.29
C THR A 450 6.31 18.69 1.69
N GLN A 451 5.97 19.76 2.41
CA GLN A 451 5.31 19.66 3.72
C GLN A 451 3.87 19.14 3.65
N MET A 452 3.22 19.22 2.49
CA MET A 452 1.90 18.64 2.26
C MET A 452 1.92 17.13 2.04
N LEU A 453 3.09 16.48 1.82
CA LEU A 453 3.17 15.04 1.67
C LEU A 453 2.63 14.31 2.91
N PRO A 454 1.91 13.18 2.76
CA PRO A 454 1.18 12.54 3.85
C PRO A 454 2.00 12.30 5.13
N TYR A 455 3.23 11.83 4.99
CA TYR A 455 4.11 11.55 6.13
C TYR A 455 4.67 12.82 6.80
N ASN A 456 4.79 13.94 6.09
CA ASN A 456 5.18 15.23 6.65
C ASN A 456 3.99 15.93 7.33
N TYR A 457 2.79 15.85 6.73
CA TYR A 457 1.55 16.32 7.33
C TYR A 457 1.26 15.65 8.68
N ARG A 458 1.56 14.37 8.83
CA ARG A 458 1.45 13.65 10.10
C ARG A 458 2.35 14.29 11.17
N LYS A 459 3.63 14.53 10.85
CA LYS A 459 4.61 15.11 11.78
C LYS A 459 4.25 16.51 12.30
N THR A 460 3.47 17.27 11.55
CA THR A 460 3.04 18.62 11.96
C THR A 460 1.84 18.62 12.91
N ARG A 461 1.20 17.45 13.13
CA ARG A 461 -0.01 17.31 13.96
C ARG A 461 0.17 16.41 15.18
N GLU A 462 1.28 15.69 15.28
CA GLU A 462 1.78 15.02 16.49
C GLU A 462 2.55 16.01 17.37
#